data_50bb15fd9284776c3b24d6d93448e719
#
_entry.id   50bb15fd9284776c3b24d6d93448e719
#
_cell.length_a   1.000
_cell.length_b   1.000
_cell.length_c   1.000
_cell.angle_alpha   90.00
_cell.angle_beta   90.00
_cell.angle_gamma   90.00
#
_symmetry.space_group_name_H-M   'P 1'
#
loop_
_entity.id
_entity.type
_entity.pdbx_description
1 polymer ?
#
loop_
_entity_poly.entity_id
_entity_poly.type
_entity_poly.pdbx_seq_one_letter_code
_entity_poly.pdbx_strand_id
1 'polypeptide(L)'
;MLFRSLKSYLAIESNDVRIIGIWGTGGMGKTTLARVVYSMVSNHFQAYCFIENVREESKKCGLCKLQTILLENLLMLKNLNVQDVDDGVLMIKNRLCNKKILLVLDDVIELDQLKMLIGENCWFGSGSRIMITTRDRHLDRKSVV
;
A
#
# COMPACT_ATOMS: atom_id res chain seq x y z
N MET A 1 21.25 -7.57 0.65
CA MET A 1 21.43 -6.25 1.24
C MET A 1 20.12 -5.50 1.38
N LEU A 2 19.63 -4.92 0.30
CA LEU A 2 18.34 -4.22 0.35
C LEU A 2 17.22 -5.14 0.82
N PHE A 3 17.23 -6.37 0.38
CA PHE A 3 16.27 -7.37 0.80
C PHE A 3 16.27 -7.60 2.32
N ARG A 4 17.45 -7.74 2.91
CA ARG A 4 17.56 -7.95 4.36
C ARG A 4 17.10 -6.72 5.14
N SER A 5 17.47 -5.54 4.65
CA SER A 5 17.05 -4.28 5.26
C SER A 5 15.54 -4.16 5.21
N LEU A 6 14.93 -4.50 4.09
CA LEU A 6 13.49 -4.43 3.93
C LEU A 6 12.77 -5.35 4.91
N LYS A 7 13.24 -6.60 5.07
CA LYS A 7 12.65 -7.52 6.04
C LYS A 7 12.77 -6.98 7.46
N SER A 8 13.90 -6.40 7.81
CA SER A 8 14.11 -5.81 9.12
C SER A 8 13.13 -4.66 9.37
N TYR A 9 12.94 -3.79 8.39
CA TYR A 9 11.99 -2.68 8.51
C TYR A 9 10.55 -3.16 8.65
N LEU A 10 10.21 -4.27 8.03
CA LEU A 10 8.85 -4.82 8.13
C LEU A 10 8.53 -5.29 9.53
N ALA A 11 9.51 -5.83 10.27
CA ALA A 11 9.34 -6.28 11.66
C ALA A 11 8.00 -7.00 11.85
N ILE A 12 7.81 -8.11 11.16
CA ILE A 12 6.52 -8.80 11.02
C ILE A 12 5.84 -9.08 12.37
N GLU A 13 6.61 -9.30 13.41
CA GLU A 13 6.07 -9.63 14.73
C GLU A 13 5.64 -8.43 15.55
N SER A 14 5.94 -7.24 15.09
CA SER A 14 5.52 -6.01 15.79
C SER A 14 4.05 -5.72 15.53
N ASN A 15 3.35 -5.23 16.55
CA ASN A 15 1.91 -4.96 16.45
C ASN A 15 1.58 -3.56 15.95
N ASP A 16 2.58 -2.73 15.71
CA ASP A 16 2.34 -1.39 15.18
C ASP A 16 1.99 -1.45 13.68
N VAL A 17 1.46 -0.35 13.18
CA VAL A 17 1.23 -0.18 11.74
C VAL A 17 2.45 0.52 11.16
N ARG A 18 3.01 -0.04 10.10
CA ARG A 18 4.21 0.54 9.49
C ARG A 18 4.01 0.81 8.01
N ILE A 19 4.52 1.95 7.58
CA ILE A 19 4.58 2.34 6.17
C ILE A 19 6.04 2.38 5.79
N ILE A 20 6.41 1.64 4.76
CA ILE A 20 7.79 1.49 4.34
C ILE A 20 7.92 1.96 2.90
N GLY A 21 8.74 2.99 2.70
CA GLY A 21 9.02 3.51 1.37
C GLY A 21 10.26 2.90 0.79
N ILE A 22 10.20 2.54 -0.48
CA ILE A 22 11.34 2.06 -1.25
C ILE A 22 11.56 3.06 -2.37
N TRP A 23 12.64 3.82 -2.25
CA TRP A 23 12.98 4.85 -3.21
C TRP A 23 14.07 4.37 -4.16
N GLY A 24 14.00 4.84 -5.39
CA GLY A 24 15.04 4.60 -6.38
C GLY A 24 14.59 5.07 -7.75
N THR A 25 15.55 5.30 -8.62
CA THR A 25 15.25 5.67 -10.00
C THR A 25 14.63 4.49 -10.75
N GLY A 26 13.98 4.79 -11.86
CA GLY A 26 13.38 3.75 -12.69
C GLY A 26 14.40 2.71 -13.14
N GLY A 27 13.98 1.47 -13.20
CA GLY A 27 14.85 0.38 -13.62
C GLY A 27 15.73 -0.22 -12.55
N MET A 28 15.54 0.15 -11.29
CA MET A 28 16.35 -0.38 -10.19
C MET A 28 15.76 -1.61 -9.51
N GLY A 29 14.77 -2.23 -10.10
CA GLY A 29 14.22 -3.46 -9.58
C GLY A 29 13.34 -3.31 -8.34
N LYS A 30 12.84 -2.10 -8.06
CA LYS A 30 11.99 -1.86 -6.89
C LYS A 30 10.72 -2.71 -6.91
N THR A 31 10.07 -2.77 -8.04
CA THR A 31 8.85 -3.56 -8.21
C THR A 31 9.12 -5.04 -7.98
N THR A 32 10.20 -5.54 -8.53
CA THR A 32 10.59 -6.94 -8.37
C THR A 32 10.88 -7.25 -6.89
N LEU A 33 11.61 -6.37 -6.21
CA LEU A 33 11.92 -6.53 -4.80
C LEU A 33 10.63 -6.56 -3.97
N ALA A 34 9.73 -5.61 -4.22
CA ALA A 34 8.46 -5.55 -3.51
C ALA A 34 7.64 -6.82 -3.72
N ARG A 35 7.62 -7.35 -4.95
CA ARG A 35 6.91 -8.60 -5.24
C ARG A 35 7.47 -9.79 -4.48
N VAL A 36 8.80 -9.90 -4.44
CA VAL A 36 9.44 -11.00 -3.73
C VAL A 36 9.09 -10.95 -2.24
N VAL A 37 9.23 -9.78 -1.63
CA VAL A 37 8.90 -9.63 -0.21
C VAL A 37 7.41 -9.87 0.04
N TYR A 38 6.55 -9.32 -0.80
CA TYR A 38 5.11 -9.52 -0.72
C TYR A 38 4.76 -11.01 -0.72
N SER A 39 5.33 -11.77 -1.64
CA SER A 39 5.09 -13.22 -1.71
C SER A 39 5.56 -13.96 -0.47
N MET A 40 6.66 -13.50 0.12
CA MET A 40 7.24 -14.18 1.28
C MET A 40 6.48 -13.93 2.57
N VAL A 41 5.90 -12.75 2.74
CA VAL A 41 5.31 -12.36 4.02
C VAL A 41 3.79 -12.29 4.02
N SER A 42 3.14 -12.42 2.86
CA SER A 42 1.68 -12.25 2.76
C SER A 42 0.89 -13.17 3.68
N ASN A 43 1.39 -14.37 3.95
CA ASN A 43 0.69 -15.34 4.80
C ASN A 43 0.63 -14.93 6.27
N HIS A 44 1.36 -13.89 6.68
CA HIS A 44 1.29 -13.35 8.04
C HIS A 44 0.13 -12.36 8.23
N PHE A 45 -0.64 -12.10 7.20
CA PHE A 45 -1.68 -11.07 7.20
C PHE A 45 -3.05 -11.67 6.91
N GLN A 46 -4.09 -11.00 7.41
CA GLN A 46 -5.47 -11.44 7.18
C GLN A 46 -5.89 -11.23 5.74
N ALA A 47 -5.37 -10.18 5.11
CA ALA A 47 -5.62 -9.88 3.71
C ALA A 47 -4.43 -9.16 3.13
N TYR A 48 -4.28 -9.23 1.82
CA TYR A 48 -3.15 -8.60 1.14
C TYR A 48 -3.56 -8.14 -0.26
N CYS A 49 -2.90 -7.09 -0.74
CA CYS A 49 -3.19 -6.51 -2.04
C CYS A 49 -1.93 -5.87 -2.61
N PHE A 50 -1.67 -6.08 -3.89
CA PHE A 50 -0.56 -5.46 -4.61
C PHE A 50 -1.13 -4.65 -5.75
N ILE A 51 -0.97 -3.32 -5.71
CA ILE A 51 -1.44 -2.44 -6.77
C ILE A 51 -0.25 -1.93 -7.54
N GLU A 52 -0.14 -2.34 -8.80
CA GLU A 52 0.94 -1.95 -9.69
C GLU A 52 0.66 -0.61 -10.36
N ASN A 53 1.73 0.13 -10.64
CA ASN A 53 1.67 1.33 -11.46
C ASN A 53 0.63 2.33 -11.00
N VAL A 54 0.65 2.68 -9.72
CA VAL A 54 -0.34 3.63 -9.16
C VAL A 54 -0.35 4.93 -9.96
N ARG A 55 0.83 5.43 -10.33
CA ARG A 55 0.95 6.65 -11.12
C ARG A 55 0.17 6.56 -12.44
N GLU A 56 0.40 5.51 -13.20
CA GLU A 56 -0.25 5.34 -14.50
C GLU A 56 -1.74 5.00 -14.35
N GLU A 57 -2.05 4.12 -13.42
CA GLU A 57 -3.43 3.69 -13.22
C GLU A 57 -4.31 4.81 -12.67
N SER A 58 -3.77 5.70 -11.83
CA SER A 58 -4.55 6.83 -11.34
C SER A 58 -4.89 7.82 -12.46
N LYS A 59 -4.00 7.99 -13.43
CA LYS A 59 -4.26 8.83 -14.60
C LYS A 59 -5.29 8.18 -15.52
N LYS A 60 -5.21 6.88 -15.68
CA LYS A 60 -6.02 6.11 -16.62
C LYS A 60 -7.44 5.86 -16.10
N CYS A 61 -7.57 5.47 -14.84
CA CYS A 61 -8.83 5.02 -14.27
C CYS A 61 -9.31 5.87 -13.09
N GLY A 62 -8.47 6.75 -12.56
CA GLY A 62 -8.78 7.58 -11.41
C GLY A 62 -8.57 6.88 -10.07
N LEU A 63 -8.47 7.70 -9.01
CA LEU A 63 -8.25 7.19 -7.64
C LEU A 63 -9.41 6.36 -7.13
N CYS A 64 -10.64 6.71 -7.51
CA CYS A 64 -11.82 5.96 -7.09
C CYS A 64 -11.73 4.49 -7.53
N LYS A 65 -11.23 4.24 -8.73
CA LYS A 65 -11.03 2.88 -9.22
C LYS A 65 -9.97 2.15 -8.40
N LEU A 66 -8.88 2.82 -8.04
CA LEU A 66 -7.84 2.22 -7.21
C LEU A 66 -8.38 1.90 -5.81
N GLN A 67 -9.19 2.78 -5.24
CA GLN A 67 -9.84 2.52 -3.97
C GLN A 67 -10.75 1.29 -4.04
N THR A 68 -11.46 1.15 -5.15
CA THR A 68 -12.32 -0.01 -5.37
C THR A 68 -11.51 -1.30 -5.43
N ILE A 69 -10.40 -1.30 -6.16
CA ILE A 69 -9.51 -2.46 -6.26
C ILE A 69 -8.98 -2.83 -4.88
N LEU A 70 -8.51 -1.84 -4.12
CA LEU A 70 -8.00 -2.05 -2.78
C LEU A 70 -9.06 -2.69 -1.88
N LEU A 71 -10.26 -2.12 -1.87
CA LEU A 71 -11.35 -2.61 -1.04
C LEU A 71 -11.79 -4.02 -1.43
N GLU A 72 -11.96 -4.26 -2.72
CA GLU A 72 -12.39 -5.58 -3.18
C GLU A 72 -11.39 -6.67 -2.81
N ASN A 73 -10.10 -6.38 -2.97
CA ASN A 73 -9.07 -7.35 -2.64
C ASN A 73 -8.95 -7.57 -1.13
N LEU A 74 -8.90 -6.49 -0.36
CA LEU A 74 -8.69 -6.61 1.08
C LEU A 74 -9.92 -7.11 1.82
N LEU A 75 -11.11 -6.91 1.29
CA LEU A 75 -12.35 -7.42 1.86
C LEU A 75 -12.78 -8.75 1.25
N MET A 76 -12.10 -9.21 0.20
CA MET A 76 -12.44 -10.43 -0.54
C MET A 76 -13.88 -10.38 -1.07
N LEU A 77 -14.25 -9.20 -1.60
CA LEU A 77 -15.57 -8.96 -2.17
C LEU A 77 -15.45 -8.61 -3.63
N LYS A 78 -16.57 -8.66 -4.35
CA LYS A 78 -16.65 -8.29 -5.76
C LYS A 78 -17.77 -7.29 -5.97
N ASN A 79 -17.63 -6.50 -7.04
CA ASN A 79 -18.66 -5.56 -7.47
C ASN A 79 -19.04 -4.54 -6.42
N LEU A 80 -18.05 -4.04 -5.68
CA LEU A 80 -18.28 -2.96 -4.75
C LEU A 80 -18.58 -1.67 -5.52
N ASN A 81 -19.57 -0.94 -5.02
CA ASN A 81 -19.94 0.33 -5.60
C ASN A 81 -19.37 1.47 -4.77
N VAL A 82 -18.22 2.01 -5.21
CA VAL A 82 -17.60 3.20 -4.62
C VAL A 82 -18.02 4.39 -5.49
N GLN A 83 -18.76 5.32 -4.92
CA GLN A 83 -19.37 6.39 -5.70
C GLN A 83 -18.38 7.47 -6.12
N ASP A 84 -17.50 7.85 -5.21
CA ASP A 84 -16.47 8.85 -5.48
C ASP A 84 -15.30 8.63 -4.52
N VAL A 85 -14.28 9.48 -4.62
CA VAL A 85 -13.07 9.37 -3.80
C VAL A 85 -13.39 9.52 -2.31
N ASP A 86 -14.29 10.43 -1.96
CA ASP A 86 -14.66 10.64 -0.56
C ASP A 86 -15.39 9.43 0.03
N ASP A 87 -16.27 8.84 -0.75
CA ASP A 87 -16.94 7.60 -0.37
C ASP A 87 -15.93 6.48 -0.18
N GLY A 88 -14.96 6.39 -1.08
CA GLY A 88 -13.88 5.42 -0.99
C GLY A 88 -13.06 5.57 0.28
N VAL A 89 -12.72 6.80 0.65
CA VAL A 89 -11.99 7.08 1.89
C VAL A 89 -12.76 6.56 3.10
N LEU A 90 -14.06 6.88 3.17
CA LEU A 90 -14.89 6.43 4.27
C LEU A 90 -14.99 4.90 4.35
N MET A 91 -15.14 4.25 3.22
CA MET A 91 -15.24 2.79 3.17
C MET A 91 -13.93 2.14 3.63
N ILE A 92 -12.80 2.64 3.17
CA ILE A 92 -11.49 2.10 3.57
C ILE A 92 -11.32 2.26 5.08
N LYS A 93 -11.53 3.46 5.58
CA LYS A 93 -11.37 3.77 6.99
C LYS A 93 -12.27 2.90 7.86
N ASN A 94 -13.55 2.79 7.51
CA ASN A 94 -14.52 2.10 8.36
C ASN A 94 -14.43 0.59 8.29
N ARG A 95 -14.07 0.04 7.13
CA ARG A 95 -14.14 -1.40 6.92
C ARG A 95 -12.81 -2.12 7.11
N LEU A 96 -11.70 -1.39 7.11
CA LEU A 96 -10.37 -2.00 7.23
C LEU A 96 -9.64 -1.66 8.52
N CYS A 97 -10.24 -0.85 9.39
CA CYS A 97 -9.56 -0.37 10.60
C CYS A 97 -9.19 -1.48 11.59
N ASN A 98 -9.84 -2.62 11.53
CA ASN A 98 -9.57 -3.74 12.43
C ASN A 98 -8.90 -4.92 11.73
N LYS A 99 -8.48 -4.74 10.49
CA LYS A 99 -7.83 -5.82 9.74
C LYS A 99 -6.33 -5.63 9.67
N LYS A 100 -5.61 -6.69 9.95
CA LYS A 100 -4.15 -6.73 9.76
C LYS A 100 -3.89 -7.03 8.29
N ILE A 101 -3.46 -6.03 7.53
CA ILE A 101 -3.33 -6.15 6.08
C ILE A 101 -1.91 -5.86 5.61
N LEU A 102 -1.58 -6.42 4.47
CA LEU A 102 -0.38 -6.10 3.72
C LEU A 102 -0.79 -5.45 2.42
N LEU A 103 -0.34 -4.23 2.20
CA LEU A 103 -0.65 -3.47 0.99
C LEU A 103 0.65 -3.02 0.35
N VAL A 104 0.77 -3.24 -0.95
CA VAL A 104 1.88 -2.70 -1.74
C VAL A 104 1.30 -1.72 -2.76
N LEU A 105 1.82 -0.51 -2.75
CA LEU A 105 1.48 0.52 -3.74
C LEU A 105 2.73 0.80 -4.56
N ASP A 106 2.72 0.32 -5.80
CA ASP A 106 3.88 0.39 -6.67
C ASP A 106 3.85 1.64 -7.54
N ASP A 107 4.97 2.36 -7.59
CA ASP A 107 5.17 3.54 -8.42
C ASP A 107 4.23 4.69 -8.07
N VAL A 108 4.28 5.13 -6.83
CA VAL A 108 3.54 6.29 -6.34
C VAL A 108 4.43 7.53 -6.47
N ILE A 109 3.87 8.64 -6.98
CA ILE A 109 4.62 9.88 -7.10
C ILE A 109 3.98 11.05 -6.35
N GLU A 110 2.72 10.97 -6.00
CA GLU A 110 2.01 12.06 -5.34
C GLU A 110 1.53 11.68 -3.95
N LEU A 111 1.77 12.57 -2.99
CA LEU A 111 1.32 12.37 -1.63
C LEU A 111 -0.21 12.29 -1.55
N ASP A 112 -0.91 13.06 -2.38
CA ASP A 112 -2.37 13.04 -2.39
C ASP A 112 -2.93 11.66 -2.75
N GLN A 113 -2.24 10.94 -3.64
CA GLN A 113 -2.62 9.56 -3.96
C GLN A 113 -2.57 8.67 -2.71
N LEU A 114 -1.51 8.83 -1.92
CA LEU A 114 -1.36 8.06 -0.70
C LEU A 114 -2.44 8.39 0.32
N LYS A 115 -2.74 9.67 0.50
CA LYS A 115 -3.75 10.09 1.46
C LYS A 115 -5.12 9.50 1.16
N MET A 116 -5.47 9.38 -0.12
CA MET A 116 -6.77 8.84 -0.53
C MET A 116 -6.84 7.32 -0.48
N LEU A 117 -5.69 6.65 -0.46
CA LEU A 117 -5.65 5.19 -0.42
C LEU A 117 -5.41 4.63 0.98
N ILE A 118 -4.57 5.29 1.78
CA ILE A 118 -4.19 4.77 3.10
C ILE A 118 -4.41 5.74 4.25
N GLY A 119 -4.74 7.01 3.96
CA GLY A 119 -4.94 8.02 4.99
C GLY A 119 -3.64 8.63 5.50
N GLU A 120 -3.76 9.70 6.28
CA GLU A 120 -2.59 10.39 6.82
C GLU A 120 -1.91 9.61 7.94
N ASN A 121 -2.70 8.92 8.74
CA ASN A 121 -2.21 8.16 9.89
C ASN A 121 -2.45 6.66 9.74
N CYS A 122 -2.62 6.22 8.52
CA CYS A 122 -2.88 4.83 8.18
C CYS A 122 -4.08 4.23 8.93
N TRP A 123 -5.14 3.94 8.21
CA TRP A 123 -6.43 3.53 8.78
C TRP A 123 -6.53 2.04 9.12
N PHE A 124 -5.47 1.27 8.96
CA PHE A 124 -5.55 -0.19 9.04
C PHE A 124 -5.31 -0.73 10.45
N GLY A 125 -5.63 -1.99 10.66
CA GLY A 125 -5.51 -2.61 11.97
C GLY A 125 -4.08 -2.86 12.40
N SER A 126 -3.90 -3.12 13.68
CA SER A 126 -2.59 -3.37 14.29
C SER A 126 -1.81 -4.46 13.56
N GLY A 127 -0.54 -4.23 13.36
CA GLY A 127 0.33 -5.15 12.66
C GLY A 127 0.31 -5.01 11.15
N SER A 128 -0.49 -4.12 10.59
CA SER A 128 -0.55 -3.89 9.15
C SER A 128 0.76 -3.31 8.62
N ARG A 129 1.07 -3.66 7.38
CA ARG A 129 2.27 -3.18 6.70
C ARG A 129 1.90 -2.64 5.33
N ILE A 130 2.41 -1.47 5.02
CA ILE A 130 2.20 -0.84 3.72
C ILE A 130 3.58 -0.60 3.11
N MET A 131 3.83 -1.16 1.94
CA MET A 131 5.05 -0.91 1.18
C MET A 131 4.73 -0.01 0.01
N ILE A 132 5.54 1.02 -0.18
CA ILE A 132 5.36 2.00 -1.24
C ILE A 132 6.64 2.07 -2.04
N THR A 133 6.57 1.84 -3.34
CA THR A 133 7.73 2.11 -4.20
C THR A 133 7.52 3.46 -4.88
N THR A 134 8.58 4.22 -5.01
CA THR A 134 8.49 5.55 -5.60
C THR A 134 9.80 5.95 -6.25
N ARG A 135 9.70 6.81 -7.27
CA ARG A 135 10.84 7.49 -7.87
C ARG A 135 11.08 8.84 -7.20
N ASP A 136 10.12 9.32 -6.42
CA ASP A 136 10.21 10.61 -5.77
C ASP A 136 10.77 10.46 -4.37
N ARG A 137 12.00 10.92 -4.19
CA ARG A 137 12.69 10.88 -2.91
C ARG A 137 11.93 11.60 -1.81
N HIS A 138 11.13 12.59 -2.15
CA HIS A 138 10.41 13.39 -1.15
C HIS A 138 9.25 12.65 -0.51
N LEU A 139 8.71 11.63 -1.16
CA LEU A 139 7.67 10.80 -0.55
C LEU A 139 8.21 9.93 0.56
N ASP A 140 9.50 9.71 0.59
CA ASP A 140 10.17 8.79 1.53
C ASP A 140 10.43 9.38 2.90
N ARG A 141 10.12 10.63 3.13
CA ARG A 141 10.56 11.33 4.35
C ARG A 141 10.00 10.77 5.64
N LYS A 142 8.88 10.06 5.59
CA LYS A 142 8.21 9.57 6.78
C LYS A 142 8.48 8.12 7.11
N SER A 143 8.98 7.36 6.15
CA SER A 143 9.25 5.93 6.33
C SER A 143 10.26 5.51 5.28
N VAL A 144 11.52 5.49 5.65
CA VAL A 144 12.60 5.32 4.68
C VAL A 144 13.25 3.96 4.80
N VAL A 145 13.42 3.36 3.67
CA VAL A 145 14.29 2.20 3.50
C VAL A 145 15.40 2.55 2.55
#